data_7b55b063fba65a792eaa15c4eda03c0f
#
_entry.id   7b55b063fba65a792eaa15c4eda03c0f
#
_cell.length_a   1.000
_cell.length_b   1.000
_cell.length_c   1.000
_cell.angle_alpha   90.00
_cell.angle_beta   90.00
_cell.angle_gamma   90.00
#
_symmetry.space_group_name_H-M   'P 1'
#
loop_
_entity.id
_entity.type
_entity.pdbx_description
1 polymer ?
#
loop_
_entity_poly.entity_id
_entity_poly.type
_entity_poly.pdbx_seq_one_letter_code
_entity_poly.pdbx_strand_id
1 'polypeptide(L)'
;RKESSAASDVYKRQVVVGAGHAGCEASLACARLGLDTVMFTVSVDSIALMPCNPNVGGSSKGHLVRELDALGGEMGKNIDKTFIQSKMLNCSKGPAVHSLRAQADKQAYSNEMRKTLENTPNLTIKQGEVTKLLVEDGKITGVKTYSGATYNCKAVVLCTGTYLKARCIYGCLLYTSDAADD
;
A
#
# COMPACT_ATOMS: atom_id res chain seq x y z
N ARG A 1 29.26 -1.32 24.86
CA ARG A 1 28.00 -1.63 24.17
C ARG A 1 28.32 -1.82 22.70
N LYS A 2 28.19 -3.03 22.19
CA LYS A 2 28.32 -3.30 20.76
C LYS A 2 27.14 -2.58 20.06
N GLU A 3 27.44 -1.60 19.22
CA GLU A 3 26.49 -1.06 18.28
C GLU A 3 26.06 -2.19 17.36
N SER A 4 24.73 -2.38 17.28
CA SER A 4 24.13 -3.41 16.47
C SER A 4 24.55 -3.21 15.01
N SER A 5 25.02 -4.27 14.36
CA SER A 5 25.43 -4.30 12.96
C SER A 5 24.32 -3.97 11.95
N ALA A 6 23.15 -3.56 12.43
CA ALA A 6 22.05 -3.05 11.62
C ALA A 6 22.27 -1.61 11.12
N ALA A 7 23.30 -0.91 11.57
CA ALA A 7 23.56 0.49 11.21
C ALA A 7 24.31 0.68 9.89
N SER A 8 24.98 -0.36 9.35
CA SER A 8 25.85 -0.22 8.18
C SER A 8 25.15 -0.37 6.81
N ASP A 9 23.96 -0.95 6.76
CA ASP A 9 23.23 -1.19 5.49
C ASP A 9 22.16 -0.13 5.15
N VAL A 10 22.14 0.94 5.91
CA VAL A 10 21.02 1.88 5.96
C VAL A 10 21.02 2.89 4.81
N TYR A 11 22.06 2.97 3.98
CA TYR A 11 22.25 4.09 3.05
C TYR A 11 21.58 3.97 1.67
N LYS A 12 20.91 2.87 1.36
CA LYS A 12 20.26 2.69 0.06
C LYS A 12 18.75 2.42 0.12
N ARG A 13 18.15 2.52 1.28
CA ARG A 13 16.75 2.15 1.48
C ARG A 13 15.77 3.16 0.90
N GLN A 14 14.75 2.61 0.24
CA GLN A 14 13.51 3.30 -0.03
C GLN A 14 12.52 2.93 1.07
N VAL A 15 11.79 3.89 1.58
CA VAL A 15 10.73 3.66 2.56
C VAL A 15 9.37 3.91 1.93
N VAL A 16 8.46 2.96 2.08
CA VAL A 16 7.06 3.11 1.70
C VAL A 16 6.21 3.10 2.97
N VAL A 17 5.41 4.14 3.16
CA VAL A 17 4.55 4.29 4.34
C VAL A 17 3.11 4.00 3.96
N GLY A 18 2.57 2.92 4.50
CA GLY A 18 1.23 2.41 4.22
C GLY A 18 1.24 1.19 3.31
N ALA A 19 0.43 0.19 3.65
CA ALA A 19 0.30 -1.08 2.94
C ALA A 19 -1.10 -1.28 2.33
N GLY A 20 -1.76 -0.19 1.97
CA GLY A 20 -2.91 -0.21 1.08
C GLY A 20 -2.50 -0.55 -0.35
N HIS A 21 -3.43 -0.56 -1.30
CA HIS A 21 -3.12 -0.93 -2.69
C HIS A 21 -1.96 -0.11 -3.28
N ALA A 22 -1.96 1.21 -3.07
CA ALA A 22 -0.88 2.08 -3.56
C ALA A 22 0.48 1.74 -2.94
N GLY A 23 0.51 1.45 -1.63
CA GLY A 23 1.74 1.07 -0.95
C GLY A 23 2.27 -0.28 -1.39
N CYS A 24 1.41 -1.27 -1.62
CA CYS A 24 1.78 -2.57 -2.17
C CYS A 24 2.44 -2.41 -3.55
N GLU A 25 1.79 -1.69 -4.46
CA GLU A 25 2.32 -1.45 -5.81
C GLU A 25 3.63 -0.67 -5.79
N ALA A 26 3.73 0.39 -5.00
CA ALA A 26 4.96 1.18 -4.87
C ALA A 26 6.11 0.34 -4.31
N SER A 27 5.84 -0.49 -3.31
CA SER A 27 6.85 -1.37 -2.70
C SER A 27 7.34 -2.43 -3.67
N LEU A 28 6.43 -3.07 -4.40
CA LEU A 28 6.76 -4.05 -5.42
C LEU A 28 7.55 -3.43 -6.58
N ALA A 29 7.16 -2.25 -7.03
CA ALA A 29 7.87 -1.53 -8.08
C ALA A 29 9.31 -1.20 -7.67
N CYS A 30 9.51 -0.62 -6.47
CA CYS A 30 10.83 -0.32 -5.95
C CYS A 30 11.70 -1.59 -5.82
N ALA A 31 11.15 -2.65 -5.23
CA ALA A 31 11.88 -3.90 -5.02
C ALA A 31 12.26 -4.60 -6.33
N ARG A 32 11.36 -4.60 -7.32
CA ARG A 32 11.59 -5.17 -8.66
C ARG A 32 12.64 -4.39 -9.46
N LEU A 33 12.79 -3.09 -9.19
CA LEU A 33 13.89 -2.28 -9.70
C LEU A 33 15.24 -2.53 -8.99
N GLY A 34 15.28 -3.48 -8.07
CA GLY A 34 16.50 -3.83 -7.32
C GLY A 34 16.82 -2.88 -6.17
N LEU A 35 15.88 -2.05 -5.76
CA LEU A 35 16.06 -1.12 -4.64
C LEU A 35 15.76 -1.82 -3.31
N ASP A 36 16.64 -1.66 -2.32
CA ASP A 36 16.37 -2.10 -0.94
C ASP A 36 15.20 -1.28 -0.38
N THR A 37 14.07 -1.93 -0.18
CA THR A 37 12.80 -1.29 0.12
C THR A 37 12.24 -1.78 1.46
N VAL A 38 11.80 -0.85 2.29
CA VAL A 38 11.08 -1.15 3.53
C VAL A 38 9.67 -0.58 3.45
N MET A 39 8.67 -1.43 3.60
CA MET A 39 7.28 -1.03 3.69
C MET A 39 6.82 -1.03 5.15
N PHE A 40 6.29 0.08 5.63
CA PHE A 40 5.67 0.20 6.96
C PHE A 40 4.17 0.10 6.88
N THR A 41 3.59 -0.67 7.78
CA THR A 41 2.14 -0.75 7.98
C THR A 41 1.81 -0.76 9.47
N VAL A 42 0.67 -0.18 9.84
CA VAL A 42 0.17 -0.23 11.22
C VAL A 42 -0.21 -1.66 11.59
N SER A 43 -0.79 -2.41 10.65
CA SER A 43 -1.12 -3.82 10.83
C SER A 43 -0.81 -4.62 9.57
N VAL A 44 -0.12 -5.74 9.73
CA VAL A 44 0.16 -6.67 8.62
C VAL A 44 -1.11 -7.38 8.12
N ASP A 45 -2.12 -7.48 8.95
CA ASP A 45 -3.41 -8.12 8.59
C ASP A 45 -4.29 -7.18 7.75
N SER A 46 -3.92 -5.90 7.64
CA SER A 46 -4.60 -4.91 6.81
C SER A 46 -3.92 -4.65 5.46
N ILE A 47 -2.93 -5.45 5.10
CA ILE A 47 -2.27 -5.36 3.79
C ILE A 47 -3.28 -5.59 2.67
N ALA A 48 -3.33 -4.65 1.72
CA ALA A 48 -4.25 -4.68 0.57
C ALA A 48 -5.72 -4.90 0.96
N LEU A 49 -6.11 -4.41 2.15
CA LEU A 49 -7.48 -4.56 2.64
C LEU A 49 -8.47 -3.85 1.72
N MET A 50 -9.59 -4.51 1.47
CA MET A 50 -10.74 -3.96 0.73
C MET A 50 -11.88 -3.67 1.72
N PRO A 51 -11.88 -2.52 2.42
CA PRO A 51 -12.82 -2.27 3.53
C PRO A 51 -14.26 -2.07 3.07
N CYS A 52 -14.46 -1.60 1.86
CA CYS A 52 -15.77 -1.36 1.27
C CYS A 52 -16.20 -2.55 0.39
N ASN A 53 -16.57 -2.30 -0.86
CA ASN A 53 -16.91 -3.34 -1.82
C ASN A 53 -15.62 -3.98 -2.38
N PRO A 54 -15.44 -5.30 -2.25
CA PRO A 54 -14.23 -5.98 -2.69
C PRO A 54 -14.21 -6.16 -4.21
N ASN A 55 -14.05 -5.06 -4.94
CA ASN A 55 -14.04 -5.08 -6.39
C ASN A 55 -12.78 -4.42 -6.94
N VAL A 56 -12.24 -5.01 -8.01
CA VAL A 56 -11.21 -4.41 -8.85
C VAL A 56 -11.81 -4.09 -10.23
N GLY A 57 -11.49 -2.92 -10.76
CA GLY A 57 -12.03 -2.45 -12.03
C GLY A 57 -13.40 -1.77 -11.91
N GLY A 58 -14.21 -1.89 -12.94
CA GLY A 58 -15.48 -1.19 -13.08
C GLY A 58 -15.35 0.11 -13.87
N SER A 59 -16.48 0.85 -13.98
CA SER A 59 -16.55 2.08 -14.78
C SER A 59 -15.48 3.08 -14.31
N SER A 60 -14.73 3.62 -15.25
CA SER A 60 -13.63 4.59 -15.04
C SER A 60 -12.44 4.09 -14.18
N LYS A 61 -12.48 2.85 -13.70
CA LYS A 61 -11.41 2.25 -12.90
C LYS A 61 -10.68 1.11 -13.63
N GLY A 62 -11.38 0.36 -14.45
CA GLY A 62 -10.82 -0.77 -15.20
C GLY A 62 -9.67 -0.37 -16.13
N HIS A 63 -9.71 0.82 -16.69
CA HIS A 63 -8.63 1.37 -17.52
C HIS A 63 -7.35 1.57 -16.72
N LEU A 64 -7.45 2.17 -15.53
CA LEU A 64 -6.30 2.38 -14.64
C LEU A 64 -5.67 1.06 -14.19
N VAL A 65 -6.48 0.03 -13.92
CA VAL A 65 -5.97 -1.31 -13.57
C VAL A 65 -5.19 -1.91 -14.73
N ARG A 66 -5.68 -1.75 -15.97
CA ARG A 66 -4.97 -2.24 -17.18
C ARG A 66 -3.68 -1.49 -17.43
N GLU A 67 -3.67 -0.17 -17.24
CA GLU A 67 -2.45 0.63 -17.35
C GLU A 67 -1.41 0.21 -16.30
N LEU A 68 -1.86 0.00 -15.06
CA LEU A 68 -1.02 -0.51 -13.99
C LEU A 68 -0.45 -1.89 -14.31
N ASP A 69 -1.28 -2.80 -14.82
CA ASP A 69 -0.88 -4.15 -15.22
C ASP A 69 0.15 -4.12 -16.37
N ALA A 70 -0.05 -3.25 -17.36
CA ALA A 70 0.90 -3.04 -18.46
C ALA A 70 2.27 -2.54 -17.98
N LEU A 71 2.33 -1.82 -16.87
CA LEU A 71 3.56 -1.40 -16.22
C LEU A 71 4.16 -2.46 -15.28
N GLY A 72 3.58 -3.66 -15.22
CA GLY A 72 4.05 -4.76 -14.38
C GLY A 72 3.48 -4.76 -12.97
N GLY A 73 2.38 -4.04 -12.72
CA GLY A 73 1.67 -4.04 -11.43
C GLY A 73 1.15 -5.41 -11.00
N GLU A 74 0.77 -5.52 -9.76
CA GLU A 74 0.36 -6.79 -9.15
C GLU A 74 -1.17 -6.91 -8.98
N MET A 75 -1.89 -5.80 -8.94
CA MET A 75 -3.32 -5.79 -8.68
C MET A 75 -4.12 -6.66 -9.66
N GLY A 76 -3.80 -6.58 -10.96
CA GLY A 76 -4.44 -7.40 -12.00
C GLY A 76 -4.18 -8.88 -11.79
N LYS A 77 -2.93 -9.25 -11.55
CA LYS A 77 -2.52 -10.65 -11.29
C LYS A 77 -3.13 -11.21 -10.01
N ASN A 78 -3.22 -10.39 -8.98
CA ASN A 78 -3.78 -10.79 -7.70
C ASN A 78 -5.28 -11.01 -7.79
N ILE A 79 -6.01 -10.13 -8.48
CA ILE A 79 -7.45 -10.32 -8.66
C ILE A 79 -7.77 -11.53 -9.53
N ASP A 80 -6.96 -11.84 -10.54
CA ASP A 80 -7.15 -13.00 -11.39
C ASP A 80 -7.06 -14.34 -10.62
N LYS A 81 -6.34 -14.36 -9.51
CA LYS A 81 -6.24 -15.53 -8.62
C LYS A 81 -7.37 -15.60 -7.58
N THR A 82 -8.00 -14.48 -7.27
CA THR A 82 -8.85 -14.35 -6.07
C THR A 82 -10.28 -13.85 -6.36
N PHE A 83 -10.64 -13.67 -7.62
CA PHE A 83 -11.98 -13.24 -7.97
C PHE A 83 -13.00 -14.36 -7.76
N ILE A 84 -14.20 -13.98 -7.32
CA ILE A 84 -15.37 -14.87 -7.20
C ILE A 84 -16.37 -14.64 -8.31
N GLN A 85 -16.35 -13.45 -8.91
CA GLN A 85 -17.19 -13.10 -10.05
C GLN A 85 -16.47 -12.08 -10.94
N SER A 86 -16.55 -12.27 -12.24
CA SER A 86 -16.08 -11.29 -13.23
C SER A 86 -17.24 -10.94 -14.16
N LYS A 87 -17.49 -9.65 -14.38
CA LYS A 87 -18.59 -9.17 -15.20
C LYS A 87 -18.19 -7.93 -16.00
N MET A 88 -18.55 -7.94 -17.29
CA MET A 88 -18.47 -6.74 -18.12
C MET A 88 -19.67 -5.83 -17.82
N LEU A 89 -19.38 -4.60 -17.45
CA LEU A 89 -20.39 -3.55 -17.23
C LEU A 89 -20.63 -2.75 -18.50
N ASN A 90 -21.81 -2.12 -18.58
CA ASN A 90 -22.21 -1.22 -19.67
C ASN A 90 -22.28 -1.89 -21.05
N CYS A 91 -22.53 -3.20 -21.13
CA CYS A 91 -22.62 -3.94 -22.39
C CYS A 91 -23.71 -3.41 -23.33
N SER A 92 -24.76 -2.77 -22.81
CA SER A 92 -25.83 -2.14 -23.60
C SER A 92 -25.45 -0.77 -24.19
N LYS A 93 -24.27 -0.25 -23.82
CA LYS A 93 -23.74 1.02 -24.30
C LYS A 93 -22.58 0.77 -25.25
N GLY A 94 -22.10 1.78 -25.93
CA GLY A 94 -20.99 1.61 -26.89
C GLY A 94 -19.73 1.02 -26.28
N PRO A 95 -18.87 0.36 -27.11
CA PRO A 95 -17.67 -0.32 -26.61
C PRO A 95 -16.71 0.53 -25.79
N ALA A 96 -16.70 1.84 -26.03
CA ALA A 96 -15.83 2.79 -25.31
C ALA A 96 -16.09 2.85 -23.79
N VAL A 97 -17.26 2.45 -23.33
CA VAL A 97 -17.64 2.44 -21.91
C VAL A 97 -17.74 1.04 -21.31
N HIS A 98 -17.41 0.00 -22.07
CA HIS A 98 -17.31 -1.35 -21.56
C HIS A 98 -16.23 -1.41 -20.49
N SER A 99 -16.57 -1.91 -19.31
CA SER A 99 -15.66 -1.94 -18.17
C SER A 99 -15.74 -3.26 -17.45
N LEU A 100 -14.63 -3.98 -17.40
CA LEU A 100 -14.53 -5.19 -16.61
C LEU A 100 -14.50 -4.85 -15.12
N ARG A 101 -15.31 -5.56 -14.34
CA ARG A 101 -15.31 -5.54 -12.88
C ARG A 101 -15.19 -6.95 -12.35
N ALA A 102 -14.20 -7.18 -11.53
CA ALA A 102 -14.02 -8.43 -10.82
C ALA A 102 -14.31 -8.23 -9.33
N GLN A 103 -15.16 -9.06 -8.75
CA GLN A 103 -15.44 -9.10 -7.33
C GLN A 103 -14.47 -10.11 -6.68
N ALA A 104 -13.76 -9.67 -5.65
CA ALA A 104 -12.77 -10.47 -4.95
C ALA A 104 -13.35 -11.16 -3.73
N ASP A 105 -12.79 -12.30 -3.37
CA ASP A 105 -12.75 -12.75 -1.99
C ASP A 105 -11.78 -11.85 -1.23
N LYS A 106 -12.28 -11.09 -0.25
CA LYS A 106 -11.50 -10.11 0.52
C LYS A 106 -10.28 -10.73 1.19
N GLN A 107 -10.49 -11.86 1.83
CA GLN A 107 -9.45 -12.51 2.62
C GLN A 107 -8.41 -13.16 1.70
N ALA A 108 -8.87 -13.85 0.66
CA ALA A 108 -7.98 -14.47 -0.31
C ALA A 108 -7.11 -13.40 -1.01
N TYR A 109 -7.70 -12.26 -1.39
CA TYR A 109 -6.99 -11.17 -2.05
C TYR A 109 -5.90 -10.57 -1.16
N SER A 110 -6.22 -10.29 0.10
CA SER A 110 -5.25 -9.76 1.09
C SER A 110 -4.12 -10.76 1.34
N ASN A 111 -4.46 -12.02 1.56
CA ASN A 111 -3.49 -13.09 1.82
C ASN A 111 -2.55 -13.32 0.62
N GLU A 112 -3.08 -13.34 -0.60
CA GLU A 112 -2.25 -13.54 -1.80
C GLU A 112 -1.32 -12.33 -2.04
N MET A 113 -1.82 -11.10 -1.84
CA MET A 113 -0.97 -9.91 -1.93
C MET A 113 0.14 -9.94 -0.87
N ARG A 114 -0.19 -10.26 0.37
CA ARG A 114 0.78 -10.41 1.45
C ARG A 114 1.85 -11.44 1.11
N LYS A 115 1.43 -12.61 0.63
CA LYS A 115 2.35 -13.67 0.19
C LYS A 115 3.28 -13.19 -0.93
N THR A 116 2.77 -12.45 -1.91
CA THR A 116 3.57 -11.86 -2.97
C THR A 116 4.62 -10.89 -2.43
N LEU A 117 4.22 -10.00 -1.51
CA LEU A 117 5.12 -9.04 -0.89
C LEU A 117 6.21 -9.72 -0.05
N GLU A 118 5.85 -10.71 0.77
CA GLU A 118 6.77 -11.45 1.63
C GLU A 118 7.81 -12.25 0.83
N ASN A 119 7.45 -12.74 -0.36
CA ASN A 119 8.35 -13.49 -1.24
C ASN A 119 9.11 -12.62 -2.25
N THR A 120 8.92 -11.31 -2.25
CA THR A 120 9.61 -10.41 -3.17
C THR A 120 11.01 -10.08 -2.65
N PRO A 121 12.08 -10.39 -3.41
CA PRO A 121 13.43 -9.99 -3.04
C PRO A 121 13.56 -8.47 -2.86
N ASN A 122 14.48 -8.03 -2.00
CA ASN A 122 14.74 -6.62 -1.69
C ASN A 122 13.58 -5.89 -1.01
N LEU A 123 12.54 -6.57 -0.56
CA LEU A 123 11.41 -6.00 0.17
C LEU A 123 11.35 -6.52 1.60
N THR A 124 11.32 -5.60 2.56
CA THR A 124 11.10 -5.91 3.97
C THR A 124 9.81 -5.26 4.44
N ILE A 125 8.91 -6.03 5.03
CA ILE A 125 7.68 -5.52 5.65
C ILE A 125 7.95 -5.31 7.14
N LYS A 126 7.58 -4.14 7.65
CA LYS A 126 7.64 -3.83 9.08
C LYS A 126 6.30 -3.31 9.58
N GLN A 127 5.84 -3.92 10.66
CA GLN A 127 4.71 -3.39 11.40
C GLN A 127 5.20 -2.25 12.29
N GLY A 128 4.62 -1.09 12.11
CA GLY A 128 4.94 0.11 12.87
C GLY A 128 4.36 1.36 12.23
N GLU A 129 4.05 2.32 13.07
CA GLU A 129 3.54 3.62 12.65
C GLU A 129 4.69 4.60 12.45
N VAL A 130 4.77 5.20 11.27
CA VAL A 130 5.73 6.27 10.97
C VAL A 130 5.10 7.60 11.37
N THR A 131 5.71 8.30 12.31
CA THR A 131 5.20 9.55 12.88
C THR A 131 5.93 10.79 12.39
N LYS A 132 7.16 10.64 11.90
CA LYS A 132 7.96 11.79 11.48
C LYS A 132 8.85 11.48 10.29
N LEU A 133 8.95 12.44 9.36
CA LEU A 133 9.97 12.46 8.32
C LEU A 133 11.18 13.25 8.82
N LEU A 134 12.37 12.72 8.60
CA LEU A 134 13.63 13.40 8.92
C LEU A 134 14.14 14.07 7.65
N VAL A 135 14.31 15.38 7.72
CA VAL A 135 14.74 16.20 6.59
C VAL A 135 15.90 17.07 7.04
N GLU A 136 17.00 17.04 6.30
CA GLU A 136 18.19 17.85 6.51
C GLU A 136 18.52 18.54 5.17
N ASP A 137 18.75 19.83 5.21
CA ASP A 137 19.06 20.65 4.03
C ASP A 137 18.07 20.45 2.86
N GLY A 138 16.76 20.30 3.17
CA GLY A 138 15.71 20.09 2.19
C GLY A 138 15.67 18.68 1.57
N LYS A 139 16.49 17.75 2.06
CA LYS A 139 16.53 16.36 1.59
C LYS A 139 16.06 15.42 2.69
N ILE A 140 15.33 14.39 2.27
CA ILE A 140 14.93 13.32 3.17
C ILE A 140 16.17 12.52 3.61
N THR A 141 16.31 12.29 4.90
CA THR A 141 17.39 11.48 5.48
C THR A 141 16.87 10.23 6.17
N GLY A 142 15.58 10.22 6.52
CA GLY A 142 14.99 9.06 7.17
C GLY A 142 13.56 9.26 7.63
N VAL A 143 13.08 8.26 8.35
CA VAL A 143 11.77 8.27 9.02
C VAL A 143 11.93 7.85 10.48
N LYS A 144 11.07 8.37 11.35
CA LYS A 144 10.97 7.95 12.75
C LYS A 144 9.61 7.30 13.00
N THR A 145 9.63 6.18 13.72
CA THR A 145 8.42 5.47 14.11
C THR A 145 7.92 5.93 15.48
N TYR A 146 6.67 5.60 15.80
CA TYR A 146 6.05 5.86 17.11
C TYR A 146 6.88 5.24 18.26
N SER A 147 7.44 4.04 18.07
CA SER A 147 8.32 3.39 19.04
C SER A 147 9.67 4.09 19.24
N GLY A 148 9.94 5.18 18.53
CA GLY A 148 11.19 5.94 18.62
C GLY A 148 12.32 5.45 17.71
N ALA A 149 12.14 4.34 17.00
CA ALA A 149 13.16 3.83 16.08
C ALA A 149 13.31 4.75 14.86
N THR A 150 14.55 4.94 14.44
CA THR A 150 14.89 5.74 13.26
C THR A 150 15.39 4.83 12.14
N TYR A 151 14.89 5.06 10.93
CA TYR A 151 15.30 4.36 9.73
C TYR A 151 15.79 5.38 8.71
N ASN A 152 17.07 5.33 8.38
CA ASN A 152 17.63 6.21 7.38
C ASN A 152 17.21 5.73 5.97
N CYS A 153 16.93 6.66 5.08
CA CYS A 153 16.52 6.35 3.71
C CYS A 153 16.85 7.51 2.77
N LYS A 154 16.89 7.22 1.48
CA LYS A 154 17.12 8.21 0.43
C LYS A 154 15.82 8.78 -0.14
N ALA A 155 14.74 8.03 -0.06
CA ALA A 155 13.43 8.46 -0.52
C ALA A 155 12.31 7.83 0.32
N VAL A 156 11.20 8.53 0.41
CA VAL A 156 9.98 8.07 1.08
C VAL A 156 8.80 8.24 0.14
N VAL A 157 8.01 7.17 0.03
CA VAL A 157 6.74 7.20 -0.69
C VAL A 157 5.61 7.15 0.34
N LEU A 158 4.80 8.19 0.40
CA LEU A 158 3.68 8.28 1.32
C LEU A 158 2.42 7.71 0.68
N CYS A 159 1.94 6.59 1.20
CA CYS A 159 0.73 5.88 0.76
C CYS A 159 -0.28 5.77 1.91
N THR A 160 -0.49 6.86 2.62
CA THR A 160 -1.26 6.92 3.87
C THR A 160 -2.78 6.83 3.66
N GLY A 161 -3.24 6.85 2.41
CA GLY A 161 -4.66 6.76 2.10
C GLY A 161 -5.48 7.89 2.73
N THR A 162 -6.49 7.52 3.50
CA THR A 162 -7.42 8.47 4.14
C THR A 162 -7.12 8.71 5.63
N TYR A 163 -5.99 8.21 6.17
CA TYR A 163 -5.72 8.25 7.61
C TYR A 163 -5.17 9.60 8.11
N LEU A 164 -4.46 10.36 7.27
CA LEU A 164 -3.88 11.63 7.71
C LEU A 164 -4.97 12.66 8.03
N LYS A 165 -5.03 13.11 9.28
CA LYS A 165 -6.04 14.06 9.79
C LYS A 165 -7.45 13.66 9.36
N ALA A 166 -7.73 12.37 9.41
CA ALA A 166 -9.01 11.82 9.00
C ALA A 166 -10.14 12.28 9.93
N ARG A 167 -11.33 12.46 9.35
CA ARG A 167 -12.56 12.68 10.09
C ARG A 167 -13.53 11.58 9.74
N CYS A 168 -13.96 10.83 10.74
CA CYS A 168 -14.98 9.81 10.59
C CYS A 168 -16.34 10.42 10.95
N ILE A 169 -17.29 10.34 10.03
CA ILE A 169 -18.66 10.85 10.25
C ILE A 169 -19.58 9.65 10.23
N TYR A 170 -20.28 9.42 11.34
CA TYR A 170 -21.26 8.36 11.47
C TYR A 170 -22.55 8.91 12.05
N GLY A 171 -23.59 9.01 11.26
CA GLY A 171 -24.82 9.70 11.62
C GLY A 171 -24.55 11.16 11.94
N CYS A 172 -24.89 11.60 13.17
CA CYS A 172 -24.59 12.94 13.67
C CYS A 172 -23.28 13.03 14.48
N LEU A 173 -22.55 11.91 14.62
CA LEU A 173 -21.31 11.85 15.38
C LEU A 173 -20.11 12.09 14.46
N LEU A 174 -19.18 12.89 14.94
CA LEU A 174 -17.92 13.18 14.26
C LEU A 174 -16.78 12.63 15.10
N TYR A 175 -15.97 11.74 14.50
CA TYR A 175 -14.75 11.22 15.10
C TYR A 175 -13.54 11.70 14.35
N THR A 176 -12.48 12.06 15.05
CA THR A 176 -11.17 12.37 14.48
C THR A 176 -10.21 11.22 14.75
N SER A 177 -9.13 11.14 14.00
CA SER A 177 -8.09 10.12 14.21
C SER A 177 -7.42 10.21 15.59
N ASP A 178 -7.51 11.38 16.24
CA ASP A 178 -6.91 11.65 17.55
C ASP A 178 -7.94 11.53 18.71
N ALA A 179 -9.16 11.04 18.43
CA ALA A 179 -10.22 10.90 19.43
C ALA A 179 -10.00 9.78 20.47
N ALA A 180 -8.86 9.10 20.43
CA ALA A 180 -8.48 8.10 21.42
C ALA A 180 -7.68 8.65 22.61
N ASP A 181 -7.33 9.95 22.59
CA ASP A 181 -6.48 10.59 23.61
C ASP A 181 -7.26 11.56 24.55
N ASP A 182 -8.61 11.55 24.53
CA ASP A 182 -9.47 12.32 25.48
C ASP A 182 -10.11 11.43 26.54
#